data_d757da1ed0878cc00134236730b2ae0f
#
_entry.id   d757da1ed0878cc00134236730b2ae0f
#
_cell.length_a   1.000
_cell.length_b   1.000
_cell.length_c   1.000
_cell.angle_alpha   90.00
_cell.angle_beta   90.00
_cell.angle_gamma   90.00
#
_symmetry.space_group_name_H-M   'P 1'
#
loop_
_entity.id
_entity.type
_entity.pdbx_description
1 polymer ?
#
loop_
_entity_poly.entity_id
_entity_poly.type
_entity_poly.pdbx_seq_one_letter_code
_entity_poly.pdbx_strand_id
1 'polypeptide(L)'
;MKTNSTLTILLAAGISCLSAPFSNAELIDGLVEHWAFDGDYAAALDDSNDGVLALTGTGSATFVTGKFGDAVDLENSVGNQAAINVGDPAEFAFEGGSMSISAWYTTESLYTNWQALASQSEGGNWRIARHSSSDTNFKYSVGGPANVASNIDQQDGSWHHVAVTHESGGDITMYIDGVEAAAQAEWVLGNGNGLSMQIGGNSQAAGRGWDGMIDDVAIWDRALTPDEVTSIWNDGTGASIGSLTGGSPTLFQIVDVAHSRTADNILVDLTFTSKEGSSYSVFATNDLSLPLASWSELNDEVPAAAEASTTVFPVDFNDQGLTLDDYQFFVVVKN
;
A
#
# COMPACT_ATOMS: atom_id res chain seq x y z
N MET A 1 -34.99 -31.38 -29.94
CA MET A 1 -34.69 -29.96 -29.82
C MET A 1 -33.41 -29.85 -29.00
N LYS A 2 -32.30 -29.54 -29.60
CA LYS A 2 -31.03 -29.33 -28.87
C LYS A 2 -31.02 -27.89 -28.45
N THR A 3 -31.17 -27.63 -27.15
CA THR A 3 -30.92 -26.30 -26.57
C THR A 3 -29.43 -26.05 -26.60
N ASN A 4 -28.99 -25.08 -27.40
CA ASN A 4 -27.65 -24.55 -27.33
C ASN A 4 -27.54 -23.72 -26.05
N SER A 5 -26.96 -24.25 -25.00
CA SER A 5 -26.54 -23.45 -23.86
C SER A 5 -25.27 -22.69 -24.28
N THR A 6 -25.38 -21.39 -24.39
CA THR A 6 -24.22 -20.50 -24.60
C THR A 6 -23.60 -20.28 -23.24
N LEU A 7 -22.41 -20.82 -23.01
CA LEU A 7 -21.60 -20.53 -21.83
C LEU A 7 -21.13 -19.07 -21.97
N THR A 8 -21.65 -18.18 -21.15
CA THR A 8 -21.17 -16.80 -21.06
C THR A 8 -20.20 -16.74 -19.88
N ILE A 9 -18.92 -16.68 -20.16
CA ILE A 9 -17.91 -16.35 -19.16
C ILE A 9 -18.03 -14.84 -18.95
N LEU A 10 -18.61 -14.41 -17.86
CA LEU A 10 -18.62 -13.01 -17.46
C LEU A 10 -17.31 -12.72 -16.72
N LEU A 11 -16.44 -11.93 -17.34
CA LEU A 11 -15.51 -11.10 -16.58
C LEU A 11 -16.40 -10.09 -15.83
N ALA A 12 -16.49 -10.19 -14.53
CA ALA A 12 -17.27 -9.26 -13.73
C ALA A 12 -16.58 -7.90 -13.66
N ALA A 13 -16.81 -7.06 -14.66
CA ALA A 13 -16.73 -5.62 -14.50
C ALA A 13 -18.09 -5.18 -13.93
N GLY A 14 -18.18 -5.07 -12.61
CA GLY A 14 -19.43 -4.70 -11.95
C GLY A 14 -19.73 -3.21 -12.12
N ILE A 15 -20.84 -2.90 -12.75
CA ILE A 15 -21.48 -1.59 -12.60
C ILE A 15 -22.72 -1.82 -11.73
N SER A 16 -22.70 -1.33 -10.52
CA SER A 16 -23.90 -1.10 -9.71
C SER A 16 -23.68 0.10 -8.80
N CYS A 17 -24.38 1.18 -9.08
CA CYS A 17 -24.55 2.32 -8.20
C CYS A 17 -25.47 1.95 -7.03
N LEU A 18 -24.87 1.57 -5.94
CA LEU A 18 -25.38 1.64 -4.56
C LEU A 18 -24.13 1.75 -3.72
N SER A 19 -24.08 2.64 -2.74
CA SER A 19 -22.97 2.83 -1.83
C SER A 19 -22.37 1.47 -1.38
N ALA A 20 -21.57 0.90 -2.26
CA ALA A 20 -20.78 -0.27 -1.98
C ALA A 20 -19.59 0.19 -1.14
N PRO A 21 -19.16 -0.59 -0.13
CA PRO A 21 -17.84 -0.38 0.42
C PRO A 21 -16.87 -0.35 -0.76
N PHE A 22 -15.93 0.62 -0.78
CA PHE A 22 -14.91 0.75 -1.81
C PHE A 22 -14.31 -0.61 -2.12
N SER A 23 -14.17 -0.95 -3.38
CA SER A 23 -13.49 -2.18 -3.75
C SER A 23 -12.00 -2.00 -3.44
N ASN A 24 -11.39 -2.96 -2.77
CA ASN A 24 -9.94 -3.01 -2.49
C ASN A 24 -9.08 -2.77 -3.76
N ALA A 25 -9.65 -3.00 -4.94
CA ALA A 25 -9.02 -2.75 -6.23
C ALA A 25 -8.67 -1.28 -6.48
N GLU A 26 -9.37 -0.32 -5.86
CA GLU A 26 -9.10 1.11 -6.07
C GLU A 26 -7.85 1.56 -5.31
N LEU A 27 -7.58 1.04 -4.11
CA LEU A 27 -6.39 1.39 -3.34
C LEU A 27 -5.09 0.77 -3.88
N ILE A 28 -5.17 -0.29 -4.68
CA ILE A 28 -4.02 -0.88 -5.37
C ILE A 28 -3.59 -0.02 -6.56
N ASP A 29 -4.54 0.68 -7.22
CA ASP A 29 -4.24 1.51 -8.37
C ASP A 29 -3.30 2.65 -7.98
N GLY A 30 -2.14 2.71 -8.65
CA GLY A 30 -1.11 3.69 -8.37
C GLY A 30 -0.33 3.48 -7.07
N LEU A 31 -0.54 2.37 -6.35
CA LEU A 31 0.30 2.05 -5.19
C LEU A 31 1.73 1.74 -5.65
N VAL A 32 2.67 2.55 -5.20
CA VAL A 32 4.09 2.40 -5.53
C VAL A 32 4.78 1.48 -4.54
N GLU A 33 4.53 1.65 -3.24
CA GLU A 33 5.12 0.79 -2.23
C GLU A 33 4.35 0.84 -0.90
N HIS A 34 4.57 -0.21 -0.08
CA HIS A 34 4.01 -0.35 1.26
C HIS A 34 5.01 -1.03 2.20
N TRP A 35 5.20 -0.48 3.39
CA TRP A 35 6.01 -1.04 4.47
C TRP A 35 5.11 -1.29 5.68
N ALA A 36 4.88 -2.56 5.99
CA ALA A 36 4.04 -2.97 7.11
C ALA A 36 4.76 -2.92 8.46
N PHE A 37 6.09 -3.01 8.48
CA PHE A 37 6.94 -3.08 9.69
C PHE A 37 6.61 -4.25 10.63
N ASP A 38 6.08 -5.34 10.09
CA ASP A 38 5.72 -6.57 10.80
C ASP A 38 6.95 -7.44 11.14
N GLY A 39 7.89 -6.87 11.89
CA GLY A 39 9.12 -7.54 12.35
C GLY A 39 10.32 -7.39 11.42
N ASP A 40 10.18 -6.67 10.31
CA ASP A 40 11.26 -6.34 9.38
C ASP A 40 11.03 -4.99 8.70
N TYR A 41 11.92 -4.62 7.76
CA TYR A 41 11.82 -3.40 6.95
C TYR A 41 11.49 -3.71 5.48
N ALA A 42 10.94 -4.89 5.21
CA ALA A 42 10.66 -5.32 3.85
C ALA A 42 9.60 -4.45 3.17
N ALA A 43 9.84 -4.16 1.92
CA ALA A 43 8.89 -3.54 1.01
C ALA A 43 7.94 -4.60 0.46
N ALA A 44 6.67 -4.27 0.33
CA ALA A 44 5.67 -5.26 -0.06
C ALA A 44 5.61 -5.53 -1.57
N LEU A 45 6.04 -4.56 -2.40
CA LEU A 45 5.91 -4.62 -3.86
C LEU A 45 7.23 -4.90 -4.57
N ASP A 46 8.31 -4.26 -4.16
CA ASP A 46 9.62 -4.39 -4.78
C ASP A 46 10.71 -4.48 -3.72
N ASP A 47 11.39 -5.63 -3.65
CA ASP A 47 12.47 -5.90 -2.69
C ASP A 47 13.65 -4.90 -2.82
N SER A 48 13.76 -4.17 -3.96
CA SER A 48 14.75 -3.09 -4.11
C SER A 48 14.43 -1.87 -3.23
N ASN A 49 13.20 -1.79 -2.73
CA ASN A 49 12.71 -0.77 -1.82
C ASN A 49 12.76 -1.19 -0.34
N ASP A 50 13.33 -2.36 -0.05
CA ASP A 50 13.53 -2.80 1.33
C ASP A 50 14.23 -1.72 2.16
N GLY A 51 13.71 -1.52 3.35
CA GLY A 51 14.24 -0.53 4.27
C GLY A 51 15.60 -0.92 4.83
N VAL A 52 16.49 0.06 4.92
CA VAL A 52 17.80 -0.11 5.55
C VAL A 52 17.91 0.83 6.75
N LEU A 53 18.05 0.24 7.94
CA LEU A 53 18.18 1.02 9.18
C LEU A 53 19.45 1.85 9.18
N ALA A 54 19.31 3.16 9.35
CA ALA A 54 20.39 4.14 9.48
C ALA A 54 20.45 4.67 10.91
N LEU A 55 21.59 4.48 11.57
CA LEU A 55 21.78 4.86 12.98
C LEU A 55 22.85 5.94 13.12
N THR A 56 22.63 6.86 14.08
CA THR A 56 23.65 7.82 14.54
C THR A 56 23.57 7.93 16.06
N GLY A 57 24.75 7.99 16.69
CA GLY A 57 24.83 8.05 18.15
C GLY A 57 24.29 6.78 18.81
N THR A 58 23.38 6.94 19.75
CA THR A 58 22.67 5.85 20.45
C THR A 58 21.21 5.71 20.03
N GLY A 59 20.82 6.30 18.90
CA GLY A 59 19.48 6.07 18.35
C GLY A 59 19.23 4.58 18.11
N SER A 60 18.03 4.11 18.30
CA SER A 60 17.67 2.72 18.12
C SER A 60 16.29 2.57 17.47
N ALA A 61 16.09 1.41 16.86
CA ALA A 61 14.81 0.99 16.31
C ALA A 61 14.52 -0.43 16.80
N THR A 62 13.30 -0.66 17.26
CA THR A 62 12.83 -1.99 17.67
C THR A 62 11.45 -2.24 17.09
N PHE A 63 11.10 -3.51 16.90
CA PHE A 63 9.73 -3.88 16.56
C PHE A 63 8.94 -4.15 17.82
N VAL A 64 7.77 -3.54 17.92
CA VAL A 64 6.85 -3.65 19.05
C VAL A 64 5.42 -3.86 18.53
N THR A 65 4.49 -4.25 19.39
CA THR A 65 3.08 -4.36 18.97
C THR A 65 2.56 -3.03 18.41
N GLY A 66 2.13 -3.05 17.16
CA GLY A 66 1.74 -1.91 16.36
C GLY A 66 0.24 -1.62 16.35
N LYS A 67 -0.14 -0.78 15.39
CA LYS A 67 -1.53 -0.56 15.00
C LYS A 67 -2.09 -1.80 14.31
N PHE A 68 -1.28 -2.41 13.44
CA PHE A 68 -1.52 -3.70 12.80
C PHE A 68 -0.28 -4.55 13.00
N GLY A 69 -0.41 -5.80 13.47
CA GLY A 69 0.75 -6.64 13.73
C GLY A 69 1.80 -5.97 14.62
N ASP A 70 3.01 -5.82 14.10
CA ASP A 70 4.10 -5.05 14.72
C ASP A 70 4.23 -3.65 14.09
N ALA A 71 4.96 -2.77 14.73
CA ALA A 71 5.35 -1.45 14.26
C ALA A 71 6.83 -1.21 14.55
N VAL A 72 7.47 -0.32 13.80
CA VAL A 72 8.81 0.15 14.17
C VAL A 72 8.70 1.26 15.21
N ASP A 73 9.37 1.08 16.32
CA ASP A 73 9.53 2.05 17.40
C ASP A 73 10.91 2.68 17.31
N LEU A 74 10.95 4.00 17.09
CA LEU A 74 12.15 4.79 16.85
C LEU A 74 12.48 5.64 18.07
N GLU A 75 13.58 5.32 18.73
CA GLU A 75 14.11 6.06 19.89
C GLU A 75 15.11 7.11 19.41
N ASN A 76 14.63 8.33 19.30
CA ASN A 76 15.39 9.46 18.78
C ASN A 76 15.52 10.60 19.78
N SER A 77 16.66 11.28 19.76
CA SER A 77 16.93 12.45 20.60
C SER A 77 18.01 13.34 19.99
N VAL A 78 18.35 14.42 20.66
CA VAL A 78 19.41 15.30 20.17
C VAL A 78 20.75 14.54 20.03
N GLY A 79 21.24 14.45 18.80
CA GLY A 79 22.49 13.76 18.46
C GLY A 79 22.38 12.23 18.33
N ASN A 80 21.20 11.66 18.57
CA ASN A 80 20.93 10.22 18.46
C ASN A 80 19.77 9.99 17.51
N GLN A 81 20.01 9.25 16.43
CA GLN A 81 19.05 9.08 15.37
C GLN A 81 18.93 7.62 14.92
N ALA A 82 17.72 7.19 14.69
CA ALA A 82 17.36 6.01 13.94
C ALA A 82 16.35 6.44 12.85
N ALA A 83 16.54 5.99 11.63
CA ALA A 83 15.63 6.18 10.51
C ALA A 83 15.79 5.05 9.50
N ILE A 84 14.82 4.82 8.67
CA ILE A 84 14.82 3.78 7.65
C ILE A 84 15.01 4.45 6.29
N ASN A 85 16.12 4.15 5.59
CA ASN A 85 16.33 4.53 4.20
C ASN A 85 15.59 3.52 3.31
N VAL A 86 14.81 4.00 2.35
CA VAL A 86 14.03 3.15 1.45
C VAL A 86 14.24 3.54 -0.01
N GLY A 87 14.36 2.53 -0.86
CA GLY A 87 14.32 2.62 -2.30
C GLY A 87 15.39 3.46 -3.00
N ASP A 88 15.23 3.58 -4.31
CA ASP A 88 16.03 4.47 -5.15
C ASP A 88 15.63 5.94 -4.92
N PRO A 89 16.58 6.88 -4.84
CA PRO A 89 16.27 8.29 -4.65
C PRO A 89 15.34 8.92 -5.69
N ALA A 90 15.31 8.40 -6.91
CA ALA A 90 14.48 8.94 -7.99
C ALA A 90 13.04 8.45 -7.93
N GLU A 91 12.79 7.26 -7.40
CA GLU A 91 11.48 6.60 -7.44
C GLU A 91 10.42 7.36 -6.63
N PHE A 92 10.80 7.84 -5.46
CA PHE A 92 9.88 8.57 -4.56
C PHE A 92 9.93 10.09 -4.73
N ALA A 93 10.56 10.60 -5.78
CA ALA A 93 10.61 12.04 -6.04
C ALA A 93 9.32 12.58 -6.66
N PHE A 94 8.62 11.80 -7.47
CA PHE A 94 7.38 12.18 -8.18
C PHE A 94 7.46 13.52 -8.92
N GLU A 95 8.63 13.84 -9.50
CA GLU A 95 8.88 15.13 -10.15
C GLU A 95 7.80 15.51 -11.16
N GLY A 96 7.11 16.62 -10.89
CA GLY A 96 6.02 17.10 -11.73
C GLY A 96 4.76 16.24 -11.72
N GLY A 97 4.76 15.13 -10.96
CA GLY A 97 3.66 14.18 -10.85
C GLY A 97 2.75 14.43 -9.64
N SER A 98 1.75 13.59 -9.51
CA SER A 98 0.91 13.48 -8.31
C SER A 98 1.49 12.44 -7.36
N MET A 99 1.13 12.52 -6.09
CA MET A 99 1.45 11.50 -5.11
C MET A 99 0.44 11.47 -3.97
N SER A 100 0.41 10.38 -3.25
CA SER A 100 -0.16 10.32 -1.90
C SER A 100 0.74 9.50 -1.00
N ILE A 101 0.71 9.80 0.29
CA ILE A 101 1.36 9.03 1.33
C ILE A 101 0.43 8.89 2.52
N SER A 102 0.42 7.72 3.13
CA SER A 102 -0.36 7.38 4.32
C SER A 102 0.55 6.70 5.33
N ALA A 103 0.35 6.99 6.61
CA ALA A 103 1.07 6.33 7.70
C ALA A 103 0.25 6.37 8.99
N TRP A 104 0.39 5.32 9.80
CA TRP A 104 -0.01 5.32 11.20
C TRP A 104 1.20 5.64 12.07
N TYR A 105 0.99 6.41 13.14
CA TYR A 105 2.08 6.82 14.00
C TYR A 105 1.62 7.13 15.43
N THR A 106 2.58 7.04 16.36
CA THR A 106 2.49 7.67 17.67
C THR A 106 3.61 8.69 17.82
N THR A 107 3.49 9.59 18.78
CA THR A 107 4.54 10.55 19.11
C THR A 107 4.88 10.48 20.58
N GLU A 108 6.14 10.25 20.90
CA GLU A 108 6.63 10.23 22.28
C GLU A 108 7.17 11.58 22.70
N SER A 109 8.13 12.12 21.99
CA SER A 109 8.67 13.42 22.35
C SER A 109 8.87 14.37 21.16
N LEU A 110 8.87 15.66 21.47
CA LEU A 110 9.26 16.76 20.61
C LEU A 110 10.59 17.31 21.08
N TYR A 111 11.67 16.81 20.54
CA TYR A 111 13.00 17.25 20.95
C TYR A 111 13.65 18.24 19.99
N THR A 112 13.14 18.36 18.76
CA THR A 112 13.69 19.25 17.74
C THR A 112 12.62 19.75 16.78
N ASN A 113 12.93 20.83 16.04
CA ASN A 113 12.07 21.32 14.96
C ASN A 113 12.17 20.39 13.74
N TRP A 114 11.07 20.23 13.02
CA TRP A 114 11.00 19.47 11.79
C TRP A 114 11.32 17.98 11.96
N GLN A 115 10.90 17.39 13.08
CA GLN A 115 10.93 15.94 13.22
C GLN A 115 10.11 15.31 12.09
N ALA A 116 10.79 14.55 11.24
CA ALA A 116 10.19 14.03 10.03
C ALA A 116 9.64 12.62 10.25
N LEU A 117 8.36 12.44 9.95
CA LEU A 117 7.72 11.13 9.88
C LEU A 117 8.17 10.40 8.60
N ALA A 118 8.15 11.11 7.46
CA ALA A 118 8.67 10.63 6.20
C ALA A 118 9.16 11.80 5.35
N SER A 119 10.21 11.61 4.58
CA SER A 119 10.75 12.67 3.72
C SER A 119 11.55 12.13 2.54
N GLN A 120 11.42 12.80 1.40
CA GLN A 120 12.29 12.61 0.25
C GLN A 120 13.38 13.71 0.19
N SER A 121 13.16 14.89 0.74
CA SER A 121 14.16 15.94 0.81
C SER A 121 13.77 17.06 1.79
N GLU A 122 14.66 18.04 1.93
CA GLU A 122 14.45 19.22 2.79
C GLU A 122 13.80 20.39 2.06
N GLY A 123 14.14 20.65 0.84
CA GLY A 123 13.75 21.89 0.18
C GLY A 123 13.50 21.83 -1.32
N GLY A 124 13.61 20.67 -1.94
CA GLY A 124 13.37 20.49 -3.38
C GLY A 124 12.26 19.51 -3.70
N ASN A 125 11.83 18.77 -2.70
CA ASN A 125 10.78 17.77 -2.83
C ASN A 125 9.93 17.74 -1.56
N TRP A 126 9.32 16.64 -1.18
CA TRP A 126 8.31 16.57 -0.14
C TRP A 126 8.85 16.02 1.20
N ARG A 127 8.17 16.41 2.27
CA ARG A 127 8.30 15.81 3.60
C ARG A 127 7.02 15.99 4.42
N ILE A 128 6.76 15.05 5.31
CA ILE A 128 5.79 15.17 6.40
C ILE A 128 6.58 15.29 7.70
N ALA A 129 6.39 16.37 8.44
CA ALA A 129 7.15 16.63 9.64
C ALA A 129 6.38 17.48 10.66
N ARG A 130 6.71 17.35 11.93
CA ARG A 130 6.27 18.29 12.96
C ARG A 130 7.08 19.57 12.83
N HIS A 131 6.38 20.71 12.79
CA HIS A 131 6.98 21.97 12.42
C HIS A 131 7.95 22.53 13.46
N SER A 132 7.60 22.49 14.73
CA SER A 132 8.32 23.20 15.78
C SER A 132 8.33 22.42 17.09
N SER A 133 9.38 22.57 17.87
CA SER A 133 9.44 22.03 19.23
C SER A 133 8.53 22.79 20.22
N SER A 134 7.91 23.88 19.79
CA SER A 134 7.01 24.69 20.60
C SER A 134 5.54 24.60 20.19
N ASP A 135 5.26 23.89 19.12
CA ASP A 135 3.90 23.59 18.67
C ASP A 135 3.79 22.13 18.19
N THR A 136 2.58 21.63 18.10
CA THR A 136 2.26 20.28 17.66
C THR A 136 1.80 20.23 16.20
N ASN A 137 2.05 21.31 15.43
CA ASN A 137 1.62 21.41 14.06
C ASN A 137 2.33 20.39 13.17
N PHE A 138 1.54 19.58 12.50
CA PHE A 138 1.99 18.73 11.43
C PHE A 138 2.05 19.49 10.11
N LYS A 139 3.09 19.30 9.34
CA LYS A 139 3.25 19.97 8.04
C LYS A 139 3.67 19.01 6.95
N TYR A 140 3.00 19.12 5.81
CA TYR A 140 3.53 18.67 4.55
C TYR A 140 4.20 19.85 3.85
N SER A 141 5.44 19.71 3.49
CA SER A 141 6.26 20.75 2.87
C SER A 141 6.85 20.23 1.58
N VAL A 142 6.72 21.00 0.50
CA VAL A 142 7.17 20.65 -0.86
C VAL A 142 8.26 21.59 -1.39
N GLY A 143 8.98 22.22 -0.49
CA GLY A 143 9.94 23.25 -0.84
C GLY A 143 9.29 24.64 -1.02
N GLY A 144 10.03 25.68 -0.69
CA GLY A 144 9.52 27.06 -0.77
C GLY A 144 8.42 27.37 0.27
N PRO A 145 7.52 28.29 -0.04
CA PRO A 145 6.46 28.72 0.89
C PRO A 145 5.27 27.78 0.99
N ALA A 146 5.18 26.77 0.12
CA ALA A 146 4.06 25.83 0.12
C ALA A 146 4.17 24.85 1.29
N ASN A 147 3.36 25.10 2.30
CA ASN A 147 3.24 24.24 3.46
C ASN A 147 1.77 24.09 3.82
N VAL A 148 1.30 22.85 3.78
CA VAL A 148 0.02 22.50 4.38
C VAL A 148 0.25 22.18 5.86
N ALA A 149 -0.46 22.83 6.76
CA ALA A 149 -0.23 22.70 8.20
C ALA A 149 -1.53 22.44 8.94
N SER A 150 -1.57 21.38 9.72
CA SER A 150 -2.64 21.15 10.69
C SER A 150 -2.33 21.83 12.02
N ASN A 151 -3.38 22.13 12.79
CA ASN A 151 -3.26 22.62 14.15
C ASN A 151 -3.73 21.58 15.19
N ILE A 152 -3.71 20.31 14.81
CA ILE A 152 -4.18 19.21 15.65
C ILE A 152 -3.01 18.73 16.51
N ASP A 153 -3.22 18.65 17.81
CA ASP A 153 -2.26 18.08 18.75
C ASP A 153 -2.19 16.57 18.55
N GLN A 154 -0.97 16.07 18.39
CA GLN A 154 -0.69 14.68 18.06
C GLN A 154 0.17 14.00 19.13
N GLN A 155 0.45 14.69 20.23
CA GLN A 155 1.33 14.18 21.29
C GLN A 155 0.49 13.76 22.52
N ASP A 156 -0.42 12.83 22.32
CA ASP A 156 -1.30 12.30 23.37
C ASP A 156 -1.01 10.83 23.71
N GLY A 157 -0.02 10.21 23.02
CA GLY A 157 0.36 8.82 23.18
C GLY A 157 -0.57 7.82 22.49
N SER A 158 -1.53 8.31 21.71
CA SER A 158 -2.45 7.49 20.93
C SER A 158 -1.91 7.24 19.52
N TRP A 159 -2.44 6.21 18.86
CA TRP A 159 -2.27 6.02 17.43
C TRP A 159 -3.07 7.05 16.64
N HIS A 160 -2.40 7.71 15.72
CA HIS A 160 -2.98 8.64 14.76
C HIS A 160 -2.69 8.18 13.33
N HIS A 161 -3.53 8.62 12.41
CA HIS A 161 -3.34 8.41 10.99
C HIS A 161 -3.08 9.75 10.30
N VAL A 162 -2.06 9.82 9.46
CA VAL A 162 -1.86 10.93 8.54
C VAL A 162 -1.93 10.44 7.11
N ALA A 163 -2.66 11.15 6.27
CA ALA A 163 -2.55 11.01 4.83
C ALA A 163 -2.34 12.39 4.20
N VAL A 164 -1.54 12.43 3.14
CA VAL A 164 -1.40 13.60 2.29
C VAL A 164 -1.68 13.18 0.87
N THR A 165 -2.54 13.93 0.19
CA THR A 165 -2.82 13.78 -1.24
C THR A 165 -2.32 15.03 -1.95
N HIS A 166 -1.54 14.85 -3.01
CA HIS A 166 -0.96 15.92 -3.79
C HIS A 166 -1.23 15.68 -5.28
N GLU A 167 -2.12 16.46 -5.84
CA GLU A 167 -2.41 16.43 -7.27
C GLU A 167 -1.46 17.38 -8.02
N SER A 168 -0.85 16.92 -9.10
CA SER A 168 0.09 17.73 -9.89
C SER A 168 -0.58 18.97 -10.49
N GLY A 169 -0.12 20.14 -10.08
CA GLY A 169 -0.73 21.42 -10.47
C GLY A 169 -2.12 21.66 -9.91
N GLY A 170 -2.55 20.82 -8.97
CA GLY A 170 -3.83 20.88 -8.27
C GLY A 170 -3.65 21.04 -6.76
N ASP A 171 -4.65 20.55 -6.02
CA ASP A 171 -4.72 20.72 -4.58
C ASP A 171 -3.78 19.77 -3.84
N ILE A 172 -3.25 20.25 -2.73
CA ILE A 172 -2.58 19.46 -1.70
C ILE A 172 -3.51 19.41 -0.50
N THR A 173 -3.89 18.23 -0.06
CA THR A 173 -4.74 18.06 1.12
C THR A 173 -4.08 17.15 2.14
N MET A 174 -4.06 17.58 3.39
CA MET A 174 -3.62 16.78 4.54
C MET A 174 -4.84 16.34 5.33
N TYR A 175 -4.89 15.06 5.61
CA TYR A 175 -5.88 14.44 6.48
C TYR A 175 -5.19 13.96 7.75
N ILE A 176 -5.84 14.20 8.88
CA ILE A 176 -5.47 13.64 10.17
C ILE A 176 -6.69 12.90 10.70
N ASP A 177 -6.50 11.64 11.05
CA ASP A 177 -7.56 10.78 11.58
C ASP A 177 -8.80 10.77 10.66
N GLY A 178 -8.57 10.62 9.36
CA GLY A 178 -9.58 10.57 8.31
C GLY A 178 -10.29 11.89 8.00
N VAL A 179 -9.95 12.98 8.69
CA VAL A 179 -10.58 14.29 8.52
C VAL A 179 -9.62 15.25 7.83
N GLU A 180 -10.10 16.00 6.84
CA GLU A 180 -9.34 17.09 6.24
C GLU A 180 -8.88 18.08 7.31
N ALA A 181 -7.59 18.16 7.53
CA ALA A 181 -6.97 19.02 8.53
C ALA A 181 -6.43 20.33 7.94
N ALA A 182 -6.01 20.30 6.69
CA ALA A 182 -5.53 21.47 5.97
C ALA A 182 -5.48 21.20 4.46
N ALA A 183 -5.67 22.25 3.67
CA ALA A 183 -5.51 22.19 2.21
C ALA A 183 -4.80 23.43 1.67
N GLN A 184 -4.12 23.28 0.53
CA GLN A 184 -3.50 24.36 -0.21
C GLN A 184 -3.58 24.06 -1.71
N ALA A 185 -3.87 25.09 -2.50
CA ALA A 185 -3.93 24.97 -3.96
C ALA A 185 -2.56 25.16 -4.62
N GLU A 186 -2.42 24.55 -5.79
CA GLU A 186 -1.42 24.80 -6.82
C GLU A 186 0.06 24.71 -6.40
N TRP A 187 0.57 23.48 -6.31
CA TRP A 187 2.01 23.27 -6.25
C TRP A 187 2.44 22.07 -7.10
N VAL A 188 3.67 22.12 -7.58
CA VAL A 188 4.28 21.03 -8.37
C VAL A 188 5.50 20.52 -7.61
N LEU A 189 5.60 19.20 -7.48
CA LEU A 189 6.76 18.55 -6.89
C LEU A 189 8.02 18.84 -7.73
N GLY A 190 9.06 19.28 -7.04
CA GLY A 190 10.38 19.50 -7.65
C GLY A 190 11.16 18.19 -7.79
N ASN A 191 12.38 18.33 -8.29
CA ASN A 191 13.31 17.21 -8.40
C ASN A 191 13.76 16.75 -7.01
N GLY A 192 13.93 15.45 -6.86
CA GLY A 192 14.64 14.89 -5.72
C GLY A 192 16.09 15.41 -5.64
N ASN A 193 16.68 15.28 -4.49
CA ASN A 193 18.05 15.73 -4.23
C ASN A 193 19.10 14.60 -4.41
N GLY A 194 18.71 13.46 -4.96
CA GLY A 194 19.56 12.28 -5.11
C GLY A 194 19.84 11.52 -3.81
N LEU A 195 19.10 11.81 -2.74
CA LEU A 195 19.15 11.07 -1.49
C LEU A 195 17.92 10.14 -1.39
N SER A 196 18.10 8.99 -0.74
CA SER A 196 16.99 8.07 -0.48
C SER A 196 15.88 8.73 0.32
N MET A 197 14.66 8.33 0.09
CA MET A 197 13.56 8.61 1.00
C MET A 197 13.88 8.04 2.38
N GLN A 198 13.48 8.72 3.44
CA GLN A 198 13.55 8.21 4.80
C GLN A 198 12.18 8.15 5.44
N ILE A 199 11.89 7.01 6.09
CA ILE A 199 10.81 6.87 7.06
C ILE A 199 11.42 7.08 8.45
N GLY A 200 10.78 7.90 9.27
CA GLY A 200 11.27 8.27 10.59
C GLY A 200 12.45 9.22 10.60
N GLY A 201 12.74 9.91 9.48
CA GLY A 201 13.87 10.81 9.41
C GLY A 201 13.92 11.72 8.19
N ASN A 202 15.03 12.44 8.06
CA ASN A 202 15.28 13.33 6.92
C ASN A 202 16.74 13.18 6.44
N SER A 203 16.92 12.55 5.29
CA SER A 203 18.24 12.24 4.73
C SER A 203 19.11 13.47 4.44
N GLN A 204 18.50 14.62 4.22
CA GLN A 204 19.19 15.90 3.98
C GLN A 204 19.49 16.68 5.26
N ALA A 205 18.75 16.44 6.33
CA ALA A 205 18.85 17.20 7.58
C ALA A 205 18.92 16.25 8.79
N ALA A 206 20.13 15.79 9.07
CA ALA A 206 20.41 14.97 10.25
C ALA A 206 19.91 15.66 11.55
N GLY A 207 19.49 14.86 12.51
CA GLY A 207 18.97 15.36 13.79
C GLY A 207 17.47 15.66 13.80
N ARG A 208 16.73 15.24 12.76
CA ARG A 208 15.29 15.42 12.62
C ARG A 208 14.51 14.10 12.62
N GLY A 209 15.03 13.11 13.35
CA GLY A 209 14.37 11.80 13.46
C GLY A 209 13.04 11.89 14.20
N TRP A 210 12.11 11.03 13.85
CA TRP A 210 10.86 10.82 14.56
C TRP A 210 11.13 10.10 15.87
N ASP A 211 10.43 10.46 16.93
CA ASP A 211 10.50 9.79 18.22
C ASP A 211 9.13 9.21 18.54
N GLY A 212 9.01 7.90 18.49
CA GLY A 212 7.78 7.13 18.60
C GLY A 212 7.59 6.09 17.51
N MET A 213 6.43 5.43 17.52
CA MET A 213 6.12 4.32 16.63
C MET A 213 5.63 4.79 15.26
N ILE A 214 5.96 4.01 14.22
CA ILE A 214 5.46 4.18 12.85
C ILE A 214 5.02 2.81 12.33
N ASP A 215 3.89 2.78 11.61
CA ASP A 215 3.27 1.56 11.12
C ASP A 215 2.57 1.79 9.78
N ASP A 216 2.52 0.76 8.95
CA ASP A 216 1.68 0.67 7.74
C ASP A 216 1.84 1.89 6.82
N VAL A 217 3.09 2.19 6.46
CA VAL A 217 3.43 3.31 5.57
C VAL A 217 3.22 2.90 4.12
N ALA A 218 2.44 3.68 3.36
CA ALA A 218 2.20 3.41 1.95
C ALA A 218 2.27 4.68 1.11
N ILE A 219 2.68 4.55 -0.15
CA ILE A 219 2.86 5.66 -1.07
C ILE A 219 2.30 5.33 -2.45
N TRP A 220 1.64 6.31 -3.08
CA TRP A 220 1.01 6.19 -4.39
C TRP A 220 1.55 7.25 -5.35
N ASP A 221 1.53 6.96 -6.65
CA ASP A 221 1.86 7.89 -7.74
C ASP A 221 0.66 8.72 -8.23
N ARG A 222 -0.41 8.74 -7.44
CA ARG A 222 -1.63 9.52 -7.66
C ARG A 222 -2.13 10.18 -6.39
N ALA A 223 -3.01 11.15 -6.55
CA ALA A 223 -3.80 11.66 -5.42
C ALA A 223 -4.90 10.63 -5.07
N LEU A 224 -4.95 10.22 -3.80
CA LEU A 224 -6.07 9.47 -3.24
C LEU A 224 -7.29 10.36 -3.11
N THR A 225 -8.47 9.80 -3.31
CA THR A 225 -9.73 10.49 -3.03
C THR A 225 -9.99 10.58 -1.52
N PRO A 226 -10.82 11.52 -1.05
CA PRO A 226 -11.21 11.61 0.36
C PRO A 226 -11.83 10.32 0.91
N ASP A 227 -12.55 9.60 0.06
CA ASP A 227 -13.21 8.36 0.43
C ASP A 227 -12.21 7.21 0.61
N GLU A 228 -11.14 7.16 -0.22
CA GLU A 228 -10.03 6.21 -0.03
C GLU A 228 -9.29 6.48 1.28
N VAL A 229 -9.00 7.73 1.59
CA VAL A 229 -8.38 8.13 2.88
C VAL A 229 -9.28 7.72 4.06
N THR A 230 -10.58 7.96 3.95
CA THR A 230 -11.56 7.57 4.98
C THR A 230 -11.61 6.05 5.15
N SER A 231 -11.46 5.29 4.07
CA SER A 231 -11.42 3.82 4.10
C SER A 231 -10.18 3.29 4.84
N ILE A 232 -9.03 3.93 4.66
CA ILE A 232 -7.80 3.57 5.40
C ILE A 232 -7.95 3.90 6.89
N TRP A 233 -8.52 5.06 7.21
CA TRP A 233 -8.78 5.49 8.59
C TRP A 233 -9.81 4.60 9.29
N ASN A 234 -10.88 4.21 8.58
CA ASN A 234 -11.94 3.30 9.01
C ASN A 234 -12.43 3.57 10.45
N ASP A 235 -12.89 4.80 10.71
CA ASP A 235 -13.40 5.26 12.01
C ASP A 235 -12.43 5.00 13.20
N GLY A 236 -11.12 5.07 12.95
CA GLY A 236 -10.07 4.88 13.95
C GLY A 236 -9.72 3.43 14.25
N THR A 237 -10.50 2.47 13.78
CA THR A 237 -10.10 1.06 13.85
C THR A 237 -8.94 0.78 12.89
N GLY A 238 -8.89 1.52 11.80
CA GLY A 238 -7.93 1.38 10.73
C GLY A 238 -8.25 0.21 9.81
N ALA A 239 -7.65 0.27 8.63
CA ALA A 239 -7.55 -0.87 7.75
C ALA A 239 -6.11 -0.90 7.23
N SER A 240 -5.37 -1.99 7.48
CA SER A 240 -4.01 -2.08 6.99
C SER A 240 -3.99 -2.13 5.48
N ILE A 241 -3.03 -1.46 4.85
CA ILE A 241 -2.89 -1.47 3.39
C ILE A 241 -2.68 -2.90 2.90
N GLY A 242 -1.91 -3.72 3.62
CA GLY A 242 -1.77 -5.14 3.32
C GLY A 242 -3.10 -5.88 3.29
N SER A 243 -4.02 -5.59 4.21
CA SER A 243 -5.36 -6.19 4.22
C SER A 243 -6.27 -5.64 3.13
N LEU A 244 -6.17 -4.36 2.80
CA LEU A 244 -6.91 -3.71 1.73
C LEU A 244 -6.43 -4.15 0.35
N THR A 245 -5.16 -4.47 0.23
CA THR A 245 -4.56 -4.99 -1.00
C THR A 245 -4.58 -6.51 -1.11
N GLY A 246 -5.18 -7.20 -0.12
CA GLY A 246 -5.32 -8.65 -0.15
C GLY A 246 -4.08 -9.42 0.31
N GLY A 247 -3.23 -8.82 1.16
CA GLY A 247 -2.03 -9.45 1.70
C GLY A 247 -0.98 -9.72 0.61
N SER A 248 -0.03 -8.82 0.49
CA SER A 248 0.96 -8.73 -0.59
C SER A 248 0.37 -8.43 -1.97
N PRO A 249 0.41 -7.18 -2.42
CA PRO A 249 0.01 -6.85 -3.78
C PRO A 249 1.17 -7.09 -4.75
N THR A 250 1.51 -8.30 -5.01
CA THR A 250 1.85 -8.59 -6.38
C THR A 250 0.53 -8.44 -7.12
N LEU A 251 0.39 -7.42 -7.97
CA LEU A 251 -0.75 -7.27 -8.88
C LEU A 251 -0.87 -8.54 -9.71
N PHE A 252 -1.60 -9.45 -9.13
CA PHE A 252 -1.77 -10.78 -9.60
C PHE A 252 -3.08 -10.74 -10.35
N GLN A 253 -2.94 -10.68 -11.65
CA GLN A 253 -4.07 -10.59 -12.54
C GLN A 253 -4.19 -11.87 -13.35
N ILE A 254 -5.40 -12.40 -13.46
CA ILE A 254 -5.69 -13.31 -14.56
C ILE A 254 -5.68 -12.46 -15.82
N VAL A 255 -4.63 -12.63 -16.63
CA VAL A 255 -4.39 -11.84 -17.85
C VAL A 255 -5.00 -12.49 -19.09
N ASP A 256 -5.26 -13.78 -19.03
CA ASP A 256 -5.96 -14.50 -20.10
C ASP A 256 -6.69 -15.74 -19.57
N VAL A 257 -7.80 -16.08 -20.18
CA VAL A 257 -8.57 -17.30 -19.93
C VAL A 257 -8.89 -17.96 -21.27
N ALA A 258 -8.06 -18.91 -21.68
CA ALA A 258 -8.35 -19.72 -22.83
C ALA A 258 -9.19 -20.92 -22.43
N HIS A 259 -10.16 -21.30 -23.23
CA HIS A 259 -10.97 -22.47 -22.97
C HIS A 259 -11.25 -23.30 -24.24
N SER A 260 -11.36 -24.58 -24.06
CA SER A 260 -11.85 -25.51 -25.07
C SER A 260 -12.90 -26.43 -24.50
N ARG A 261 -13.91 -26.78 -25.29
CA ARG A 261 -15.02 -27.65 -24.87
C ARG A 261 -15.17 -28.81 -25.84
N THR A 262 -15.24 -30.00 -25.29
CA THR A 262 -15.69 -31.20 -25.97
C THR A 262 -17.12 -31.58 -25.54
N ALA A 263 -17.67 -32.70 -26.06
CA ALA A 263 -19.00 -33.17 -25.61
C ALA A 263 -19.01 -33.58 -24.13
N ASP A 264 -17.85 -33.98 -23.61
CA ASP A 264 -17.73 -34.65 -22.31
C ASP A 264 -16.76 -33.96 -21.35
N ASN A 265 -16.09 -32.85 -21.77
CA ASN A 265 -15.12 -32.14 -20.93
C ASN A 265 -14.98 -30.67 -21.28
N ILE A 266 -14.56 -29.86 -20.30
CA ILE A 266 -14.08 -28.49 -20.47
C ILE A 266 -12.63 -28.41 -19.96
N LEU A 267 -11.77 -27.81 -20.76
CA LEU A 267 -10.43 -27.41 -20.39
C LEU A 267 -10.36 -25.88 -20.32
N VAL A 268 -9.85 -25.35 -19.23
CA VAL A 268 -9.64 -23.91 -19.03
C VAL A 268 -8.18 -23.69 -18.69
N ASP A 269 -7.49 -22.87 -19.47
CA ASP A 269 -6.14 -22.40 -19.16
C ASP A 269 -6.24 -21.00 -18.53
N LEU A 270 -5.92 -20.91 -17.26
CA LEU A 270 -5.84 -19.64 -16.53
C LEU A 270 -4.41 -19.12 -16.64
N THR A 271 -4.21 -18.04 -17.36
CA THR A 271 -2.92 -17.33 -17.40
C THR A 271 -2.95 -16.18 -16.44
N PHE A 272 -2.02 -16.14 -15.49
CA PHE A 272 -1.95 -15.09 -14.48
C PHE A 272 -0.52 -14.58 -14.30
N THR A 273 -0.39 -13.33 -13.87
CA THR A 273 0.91 -12.77 -13.50
C THR A 273 1.49 -13.54 -12.34
N SER A 274 2.80 -13.78 -12.33
CA SER A 274 3.46 -14.57 -11.29
C SER A 274 4.88 -14.06 -11.04
N LYS A 275 5.37 -14.29 -9.81
CA LYS A 275 6.74 -13.95 -9.42
C LYS A 275 7.53 -15.26 -9.23
N GLU A 276 8.73 -15.33 -9.79
CA GLU A 276 9.63 -16.47 -9.61
C GLU A 276 9.85 -16.76 -8.12
N GLY A 277 9.87 -18.05 -7.78
CA GLY A 277 10.03 -18.51 -6.39
C GLY A 277 8.77 -18.48 -5.54
N SER A 278 7.65 -17.98 -6.07
CA SER A 278 6.35 -18.00 -5.37
C SER A 278 5.51 -19.21 -5.75
N SER A 279 4.58 -19.61 -4.89
CA SER A 279 3.53 -20.58 -5.17
C SER A 279 2.15 -19.92 -5.05
N TYR A 280 1.15 -20.54 -5.67
CA TYR A 280 -0.20 -20.00 -5.77
C TYR A 280 -1.24 -21.08 -5.55
N SER A 281 -2.37 -20.70 -4.89
CA SER A 281 -3.55 -21.55 -4.80
C SER A 281 -4.60 -21.09 -5.81
N VAL A 282 -5.30 -22.03 -6.43
CA VAL A 282 -6.38 -21.77 -7.38
C VAL A 282 -7.68 -22.28 -6.81
N PHE A 283 -8.68 -21.41 -6.78
CA PHE A 283 -10.02 -21.71 -6.26
C PHE A 283 -11.07 -21.48 -7.35
N ALA A 284 -12.18 -22.18 -7.23
CA ALA A 284 -13.35 -22.04 -8.11
C ALA A 284 -14.66 -22.00 -7.34
N THR A 285 -15.64 -21.28 -7.87
CA THR A 285 -17.01 -21.23 -7.36
C THR A 285 -18.03 -21.00 -8.47
N ASN A 286 -19.27 -21.33 -8.22
CA ASN A 286 -20.42 -20.92 -9.03
C ASN A 286 -21.24 -19.78 -8.36
N ASP A 287 -20.85 -19.36 -7.16
CA ASP A 287 -21.57 -18.36 -6.37
C ASP A 287 -20.59 -17.32 -5.78
N LEU A 288 -20.54 -16.13 -6.37
CA LEU A 288 -19.71 -15.02 -5.91
C LEU A 288 -20.14 -14.41 -4.56
N SER A 289 -21.32 -14.78 -4.05
CA SER A 289 -21.75 -14.31 -2.73
C SER A 289 -21.10 -15.06 -1.58
N LEU A 290 -20.42 -16.18 -1.86
CA LEU A 290 -19.74 -16.98 -0.86
C LEU A 290 -18.38 -16.38 -0.50
N PRO A 291 -17.97 -16.43 0.78
CA PRO A 291 -16.60 -16.06 1.16
C PRO A 291 -15.61 -17.04 0.55
N LEU A 292 -14.39 -16.57 0.22
CA LEU A 292 -13.34 -17.35 -0.43
C LEU A 292 -13.06 -18.70 0.30
N ALA A 293 -13.10 -18.71 1.62
CA ALA A 293 -12.93 -19.93 2.42
C ALA A 293 -13.96 -21.04 2.14
N SER A 294 -15.05 -20.71 1.42
CA SER A 294 -16.09 -21.66 1.00
C SER A 294 -15.98 -22.07 -0.47
N TRP A 295 -14.98 -21.53 -1.19
CA TRP A 295 -14.75 -21.90 -2.58
C TRP A 295 -14.02 -23.26 -2.66
N SER A 296 -14.20 -23.96 -3.75
CA SER A 296 -13.48 -25.22 -3.98
C SER A 296 -12.04 -24.93 -4.36
N GLU A 297 -11.11 -25.40 -3.56
CA GLU A 297 -9.69 -25.34 -3.87
C GLU A 297 -9.34 -26.38 -4.94
N LEU A 298 -8.79 -25.93 -6.06
CA LEU A 298 -8.39 -26.79 -7.17
C LEU A 298 -6.92 -27.20 -7.07
N ASN A 299 -6.08 -26.34 -6.53
CA ASN A 299 -4.67 -26.60 -6.28
C ASN A 299 -4.14 -25.58 -5.25
N ASP A 300 -3.28 -26.02 -4.35
CA ASP A 300 -2.68 -25.23 -3.27
C ASP A 300 -1.16 -24.95 -3.48
N GLU A 301 -0.56 -25.49 -4.52
CA GLU A 301 0.87 -25.37 -4.78
C GLU A 301 1.19 -25.22 -6.27
N VAL A 302 0.57 -24.26 -6.97
CA VAL A 302 0.94 -23.92 -8.34
C VAL A 302 2.23 -23.10 -8.32
N PRO A 303 3.39 -23.66 -8.74
CA PRO A 303 4.63 -22.88 -8.73
C PRO A 303 4.61 -21.82 -9.83
N ALA A 304 5.21 -20.65 -9.56
CA ALA A 304 5.47 -19.69 -10.61
C ALA A 304 6.35 -20.28 -11.70
N ALA A 305 6.07 -19.95 -12.96
CA ALA A 305 6.93 -20.34 -14.07
C ALA A 305 8.31 -19.69 -13.94
N ALA A 306 9.37 -20.45 -14.10
CA ALA A 306 10.75 -19.96 -14.02
C ALA A 306 11.01 -18.91 -15.12
N GLU A 307 11.64 -17.80 -14.74
CA GLU A 307 12.02 -16.70 -15.63
C GLU A 307 10.85 -16.05 -16.41
N ALA A 308 9.59 -16.30 -16.00
CA ALA A 308 8.41 -15.75 -16.65
C ALA A 308 7.61 -14.87 -15.68
N SER A 309 7.07 -13.78 -16.19
CA SER A 309 6.17 -12.90 -15.45
C SER A 309 4.72 -13.41 -15.38
N THR A 310 4.45 -14.57 -16.02
CA THR A 310 3.12 -15.18 -16.04
C THR A 310 3.22 -16.69 -15.89
N THR A 311 2.24 -17.28 -15.23
CA THR A 311 2.07 -18.74 -15.09
C THR A 311 0.75 -19.14 -15.73
N VAL A 312 0.74 -20.31 -16.39
CA VAL A 312 -0.47 -20.93 -16.91
C VAL A 312 -0.85 -22.11 -16.03
N PHE A 313 -2.05 -22.11 -15.51
CA PHE A 313 -2.62 -23.24 -14.77
C PHE A 313 -3.77 -23.87 -15.57
N PRO A 314 -3.62 -25.12 -16.04
CA PRO A 314 -4.69 -25.80 -16.74
C PRO A 314 -5.69 -26.39 -15.73
N VAL A 315 -6.97 -26.10 -15.93
CA VAL A 315 -8.08 -26.70 -15.21
C VAL A 315 -8.78 -27.69 -16.15
N ASP A 316 -8.66 -28.98 -15.87
CA ASP A 316 -9.42 -30.04 -16.54
C ASP A 316 -10.62 -30.41 -15.65
N PHE A 317 -11.84 -30.13 -16.11
CA PHE A 317 -13.04 -30.34 -15.32
C PHE A 317 -13.23 -31.80 -14.91
N ASN A 318 -12.89 -32.75 -15.78
CA ASN A 318 -13.00 -34.17 -15.44
C ASN A 318 -11.99 -34.58 -14.37
N ASP A 319 -10.73 -34.12 -14.50
CA ASP A 319 -9.67 -34.44 -13.54
C ASP A 319 -9.90 -33.82 -12.18
N GLN A 320 -10.51 -32.63 -12.15
CA GLN A 320 -10.85 -31.91 -10.92
C GLN A 320 -12.20 -32.34 -10.31
N GLY A 321 -12.92 -33.25 -10.96
CA GLY A 321 -14.25 -33.70 -10.51
C GLY A 321 -15.32 -32.60 -10.59
N LEU A 322 -15.11 -31.60 -11.44
CA LEU A 322 -16.04 -30.50 -11.65
C LEU A 322 -17.08 -30.90 -12.67
N THR A 323 -18.32 -30.40 -12.54
CA THR A 323 -19.37 -30.61 -13.54
C THR A 323 -19.51 -29.38 -14.43
N LEU A 324 -19.99 -29.60 -15.66
CA LEU A 324 -20.10 -28.56 -16.69
C LEU A 324 -20.99 -27.36 -16.31
N ASP A 325 -21.79 -27.51 -15.26
CA ASP A 325 -22.75 -26.50 -14.80
C ASP A 325 -22.37 -25.89 -13.43
N ASP A 326 -21.30 -26.36 -12.78
CA ASP A 326 -21.06 -26.08 -11.36
C ASP A 326 -20.07 -24.94 -11.09
N TYR A 327 -19.18 -24.58 -12.05
CA TYR A 327 -18.15 -23.59 -11.75
C TYR A 327 -17.98 -22.59 -12.90
N GLN A 328 -18.12 -21.32 -12.58
CA GLN A 328 -18.05 -20.21 -13.54
C GLN A 328 -17.02 -19.14 -13.19
N PHE A 329 -16.49 -19.19 -11.97
CA PHE A 329 -15.58 -18.17 -11.47
C PHE A 329 -14.33 -18.82 -10.88
N PHE A 330 -13.19 -18.25 -11.18
CA PHE A 330 -11.90 -18.68 -10.68
C PHE A 330 -11.21 -17.51 -9.99
N VAL A 331 -10.48 -17.82 -8.93
CA VAL A 331 -9.55 -16.90 -8.29
C VAL A 331 -8.25 -17.62 -8.05
N VAL A 332 -7.17 -16.90 -8.15
CA VAL A 332 -5.84 -17.39 -7.83
C VAL A 332 -5.33 -16.52 -6.68
N VAL A 333 -4.71 -17.15 -5.69
CA VAL A 333 -4.18 -16.49 -4.48
C VAL A 333 -2.72 -16.87 -4.33
N LYS A 334 -1.86 -15.91 -4.02
CA LYS A 334 -0.46 -16.20 -3.70
C LYS A 334 -0.37 -16.81 -2.29
N ASN A 335 0.42 -17.84 -2.15
CA ASN A 335 0.70 -18.51 -0.87
C ASN A 335 1.82 -17.82 -0.11
#